data_17ff64372d25ed86073dc6c07913de35
#
_entry.id   17ff64372d25ed86073dc6c07913de35
#
_cell.length_a   1.000
_cell.length_b   1.000
_cell.length_c   1.000
_cell.angle_alpha   90.00
_cell.angle_beta   90.00
_cell.angle_gamma   90.00
#
_symmetry.space_group_name_H-M   'P 1'
#
loop_
_entity.id
_entity.type
_entity.pdbx_description
1 polymer ?
#
loop_
_entity_poly.entity_id
_entity_poly.type
_entity_poly.pdbx_seq_one_letter_code
_entity_poly.pdbx_strand_id
1 'polypeptide(L)'
;PRKHELQIPANVLYEFIDEVRHRIDRGLRIAEEYTRRGREALTAEDAGLMITRLRERYREALRRGIIDSREDADCLLLAYELDARLVSADEGLRTWADKVGVKLVLPQNLRSILDALIEGQPAA
;
A
#
# COMPACT_ATOMS: atom_id res chain seq x y z
N PRO A 1 5.63 -19.58 12.09
CA PRO A 1 6.05 -19.91 10.73
C PRO A 1 7.05 -18.87 10.19
N ARG A 2 7.90 -19.31 9.30
CA ARG A 2 8.83 -18.41 8.63
C ARG A 2 8.09 -17.57 7.62
N LYS A 3 8.49 -16.31 7.45
CA LYS A 3 7.86 -15.37 6.52
C LYS A 3 7.75 -15.92 5.10
N HIS A 4 8.80 -16.57 4.61
CA HIS A 4 8.86 -17.10 3.25
C HIS A 4 8.01 -18.34 3.00
N GLU A 5 7.47 -18.91 4.05
CA GLU A 5 6.61 -20.11 3.98
C GLU A 5 5.12 -19.76 4.03
N LEU A 6 4.79 -18.45 4.11
CA LEU A 6 3.39 -18.02 4.13
C LEU A 6 2.72 -18.32 2.80
N GLN A 7 1.53 -18.89 2.89
CA GLN A 7 0.70 -19.14 1.71
C GLN A 7 -0.07 -17.89 1.30
N ILE A 8 -0.23 -17.69 0.01
CA ILE A 8 -0.98 -16.57 -0.54
C ILE A 8 -2.28 -17.10 -1.13
N PRO A 9 -3.45 -16.71 -0.59
CA PRO A 9 -4.72 -17.02 -1.23
C PRO A 9 -4.83 -16.41 -2.62
N ALA A 10 -5.52 -17.06 -3.54
CA ALA A 10 -5.64 -16.60 -4.90
C ALA A 10 -6.25 -15.18 -5.00
N ASN A 11 -7.24 -14.87 -4.17
CA ASN A 11 -7.86 -13.54 -4.18
C ASN A 11 -6.89 -12.42 -3.80
N VAL A 12 -5.94 -12.67 -2.91
CA VAL A 12 -4.91 -11.69 -2.55
C VAL A 12 -3.98 -11.43 -3.74
N LEU A 13 -3.60 -12.50 -4.45
CA LEU A 13 -2.80 -12.37 -5.66
C LEU A 13 -3.54 -11.60 -6.76
N TYR A 14 -4.84 -11.84 -6.92
CA TYR A 14 -5.65 -11.10 -7.89
C TYR A 14 -5.70 -9.61 -7.58
N GLU A 15 -5.91 -9.23 -6.32
CA GLU A 15 -5.88 -7.85 -5.89
C GLU A 15 -4.51 -7.20 -6.16
N PHE A 16 -3.43 -7.94 -5.94
CA PHE A 16 -2.09 -7.47 -6.24
C PHE A 16 -1.89 -7.22 -7.74
N ILE A 17 -2.35 -8.13 -8.59
CA ILE A 17 -2.29 -7.99 -10.05
C ILE A 17 -3.07 -6.76 -10.50
N ASP A 18 -4.28 -6.57 -10.00
CA ASP A 18 -5.11 -5.41 -10.33
C ASP A 18 -4.45 -4.11 -9.89
N GLU A 19 -3.85 -4.09 -8.72
CA GLU A 19 -3.15 -2.92 -8.21
C GLU A 19 -1.93 -2.56 -9.07
N VAL A 20 -1.15 -3.55 -9.48
CA VAL A 20 0.01 -3.34 -10.38
C VAL A 20 -0.47 -2.76 -11.72
N ARG A 21 -1.57 -3.27 -12.27
CA ARG A 21 -2.15 -2.76 -13.52
C ARG A 21 -2.59 -1.30 -13.38
N HIS A 22 -3.28 -0.97 -12.30
CA HIS A 22 -3.69 0.42 -12.03
C HIS A 22 -2.49 1.36 -11.91
N ARG A 23 -1.41 0.92 -11.29
CA ARG A 23 -0.18 1.70 -11.18
C ARG A 23 0.45 1.97 -12.54
N ILE A 24 0.54 0.94 -13.37
CA ILE A 24 1.09 1.06 -14.72
C ILE A 24 0.26 2.06 -15.53
N ASP A 25 -1.06 1.97 -15.47
CA ASP A 25 -1.97 2.89 -16.15
C ASP A 25 -1.80 4.34 -15.66
N ARG A 26 -1.72 4.55 -14.36
CA ARG A 26 -1.48 5.89 -13.81
C ARG A 26 -0.14 6.46 -14.25
N GLY A 27 0.90 5.62 -14.25
CA GLY A 27 2.23 6.01 -14.72
C GLY A 27 2.22 6.40 -16.20
N LEU A 28 1.53 5.61 -17.02
CA LEU A 28 1.39 5.89 -18.44
C LEU A 28 0.68 7.23 -18.70
N ARG A 29 -0.42 7.50 -18.01
CA ARG A 29 -1.14 8.78 -18.14
C ARG A 29 -0.29 9.97 -17.76
N ILE A 30 0.50 9.85 -16.71
CA ILE A 30 1.44 10.90 -16.29
C ILE A 30 2.50 11.11 -17.37
N ALA A 31 3.06 10.05 -17.94
CA ALA A 31 4.03 10.12 -19.00
C ALA A 31 3.44 10.79 -20.26
N GLU A 32 2.21 10.45 -20.62
CA GLU A 32 1.50 11.08 -21.74
C GLU A 32 1.28 12.58 -21.52
N GLU A 33 0.83 12.98 -20.33
CA GLU A 33 0.63 14.37 -19.96
C GLU A 33 1.92 15.18 -20.13
N TYR A 34 3.03 14.68 -19.60
CA TYR A 34 4.31 15.38 -19.68
C TYR A 34 4.95 15.31 -21.06
N THR A 35 4.64 14.30 -21.86
CA THR A 35 5.04 14.26 -23.27
C THR A 35 4.35 15.38 -24.05
N ARG A 36 3.07 15.64 -23.81
CA ARG A 36 2.37 16.77 -24.41
C ARG A 36 2.95 18.10 -23.97
N ARG A 37 3.22 18.28 -22.67
CA ARG A 37 3.85 19.49 -22.13
C ARG A 37 5.26 19.70 -22.67
N GLY A 38 6.00 18.63 -22.92
CA GLY A 38 7.35 18.69 -23.47
C GLY A 38 7.45 19.34 -24.83
N ARG A 39 6.36 19.34 -25.62
CA ARG A 39 6.31 20.06 -26.89
C ARG A 39 6.41 21.58 -26.73
N GLU A 40 6.06 22.09 -25.56
CA GLU A 40 6.08 23.52 -25.25
C GLU A 40 7.40 23.96 -24.63
N ALA A 41 8.32 23.03 -24.33
CA ALA A 41 9.61 23.33 -23.76
C ALA A 41 10.50 24.03 -24.79
N LEU A 42 10.87 25.27 -24.51
CA LEU A 42 11.66 26.12 -25.43
C LEU A 42 13.16 25.94 -25.25
N THR A 43 13.60 25.43 -24.08
CA THR A 43 15.02 25.30 -23.73
C THR A 43 15.30 23.95 -23.11
N ALA A 44 16.59 23.54 -23.08
CA ALA A 44 17.02 22.35 -22.38
C ALA A 44 16.77 22.46 -20.87
N GLU A 45 16.84 23.65 -20.30
CA GLU A 45 16.54 23.93 -18.89
C GLU A 45 15.06 23.67 -18.59
N ASP A 46 14.15 24.14 -19.44
CA ASP A 46 12.72 23.88 -19.33
C ASP A 46 12.41 22.38 -19.41
N ALA A 47 13.04 21.67 -20.31
CA ALA A 47 12.90 20.22 -20.45
C ALA A 47 13.39 19.49 -19.20
N GLY A 48 14.52 19.92 -18.62
CA GLY A 48 15.05 19.34 -17.38
C GLY A 48 14.10 19.55 -16.20
N LEU A 49 13.51 20.73 -16.08
CA LEU A 49 12.53 21.04 -15.05
C LEU A 49 11.27 20.17 -15.20
N MET A 50 10.81 19.97 -16.41
CA MET A 50 9.66 19.10 -16.70
C MET A 50 9.93 17.65 -16.31
N ILE A 51 11.10 17.13 -16.59
CA ILE A 51 11.50 15.79 -16.22
C ILE A 51 11.51 15.64 -14.69
N THR A 52 12.03 16.62 -13.98
CA THR A 52 12.02 16.62 -12.50
C THR A 52 10.58 16.57 -11.97
N ARG A 53 9.69 17.38 -12.49
CA ARG A 53 8.27 17.38 -12.11
C ARG A 53 7.57 16.08 -12.45
N LEU A 54 7.86 15.52 -13.61
CA LEU A 54 7.35 14.21 -14.01
C LEU A 54 7.71 13.13 -12.98
N ARG A 55 8.99 13.09 -12.59
CA ARG A 55 9.47 12.11 -11.60
C ARG A 55 8.79 12.27 -10.24
N GLU A 56 8.66 13.49 -9.77
CA GLU A 56 7.98 13.78 -8.51
C GLU A 56 6.53 13.34 -8.54
N ARG A 57 5.82 13.68 -9.59
CA ARG A 57 4.41 13.34 -9.75
C ARG A 57 4.18 11.84 -9.91
N TYR A 58 5.05 11.17 -10.64
CA TYR A 58 5.03 9.72 -10.80
C TYR A 58 5.20 9.01 -9.45
N ARG A 59 6.19 9.42 -8.67
CA ARG A 59 6.42 8.86 -7.33
C ARG A 59 5.21 9.08 -6.42
N GLU A 60 4.66 10.26 -6.40
CA GLU A 60 3.48 10.59 -5.60
C GLU A 60 2.28 9.73 -5.99
N ALA A 61 2.01 9.59 -7.28
CA ALA A 61 0.89 8.78 -7.78
C ALA A 61 1.03 7.31 -7.43
N LEU A 62 2.25 6.78 -7.38
CA LEU A 62 2.51 5.38 -7.06
C LEU A 62 2.53 5.06 -5.56
N ARG A 63 2.60 6.07 -4.69
CA ARG A 63 2.63 5.85 -3.24
C ARG A 63 1.26 5.63 -2.61
N ARG A 64 0.20 6.07 -3.24
CA ARG A 64 -1.13 6.03 -2.64
C ARG A 64 -1.72 4.64 -2.62
N GLY A 65 -2.16 4.22 -1.43
CA GLY A 65 -2.98 3.03 -1.26
C GLY A 65 -2.26 1.71 -1.45
N ILE A 66 -0.94 1.67 -1.29
CA ILE A 66 -0.17 0.50 -1.67
C ILE A 66 0.74 0.03 -0.55
N ILE A 67 0.84 -1.28 -0.45
CA ILE A 67 1.93 -1.93 0.27
C ILE A 67 3.17 -1.80 -0.61
N ASP A 68 4.13 -1.01 -0.17
CA ASP A 68 5.37 -0.73 -0.90
C ASP A 68 6.60 -1.40 -0.29
N SER A 69 6.42 -2.18 0.77
CA SER A 69 7.52 -2.90 1.41
C SER A 69 7.20 -4.39 1.57
N ARG A 70 8.26 -5.21 1.55
CA ARG A 70 8.14 -6.65 1.81
C ARG A 70 7.70 -6.92 3.24
N GLU A 71 8.19 -6.12 4.17
CA GLU A 71 7.89 -6.23 5.60
C GLU A 71 6.40 -6.03 5.86
N ASP A 72 5.78 -5.07 5.22
CA ASP A 72 4.33 -4.83 5.33
C ASP A 72 3.53 -5.99 4.73
N ALA A 73 3.96 -6.52 3.60
CA ALA A 73 3.34 -7.69 3.00
C ALA A 73 3.44 -8.91 3.92
N ASP A 74 4.60 -9.14 4.53
CA ASP A 74 4.81 -10.22 5.48
C ASP A 74 3.87 -10.10 6.68
N CYS A 75 3.74 -8.92 7.25
CA CYS A 75 2.84 -8.67 8.38
C CYS A 75 1.38 -8.93 8.00
N LEU A 76 0.95 -8.46 6.85
CA LEU A 76 -0.41 -8.66 6.35
C LEU A 76 -0.72 -10.15 6.14
N LEU A 77 0.16 -10.85 5.45
CA LEU A 77 -0.03 -12.27 5.13
C LEU A 77 0.04 -13.14 6.38
N LEU A 78 0.90 -12.82 7.32
CA LEU A 78 0.98 -13.53 8.60
C LEU A 78 -0.31 -13.35 9.39
N ALA A 79 -0.82 -12.12 9.49
CA ALA A 79 -2.08 -11.86 10.15
C ALA A 79 -3.24 -12.60 9.48
N TYR A 80 -3.25 -12.64 8.16
CA TYR A 80 -4.25 -13.39 7.39
C TYR A 80 -4.19 -14.89 7.70
N GLU A 81 -3.01 -15.49 7.64
CA GLU A 81 -2.82 -16.93 7.86
C GLU A 81 -3.18 -17.37 9.28
N LEU A 82 -2.83 -16.57 10.26
CA LEU A 82 -3.08 -16.85 11.68
C LEU A 82 -4.46 -16.40 12.16
N ASP A 83 -5.27 -15.80 11.30
CA ASP A 83 -6.53 -15.14 11.68
C ASP A 83 -6.32 -14.15 12.84
N ALA A 84 -5.20 -13.44 12.79
CA ALA A 84 -4.80 -12.49 13.81
C ALA A 84 -5.22 -11.06 13.44
N ARG A 85 -5.20 -10.20 14.44
CA ARG A 85 -5.44 -8.76 14.23
C ARG A 85 -4.14 -8.05 13.90
N LEU A 86 -4.18 -7.15 12.93
CA LEU A 86 -3.06 -6.33 12.53
C LEU A 86 -3.15 -4.96 13.18
N VAL A 87 -2.10 -4.53 13.85
CA VAL A 87 -2.01 -3.19 14.44
C VAL A 87 -1.17 -2.31 13.53
N SER A 88 -1.77 -1.29 12.94
CA SER A 88 -1.05 -0.36 12.07
C SER A 88 -1.78 0.96 11.92
N ALA A 89 -1.01 2.04 11.78
CA ALA A 89 -1.49 3.36 11.36
C ALA A 89 -1.17 3.65 9.89
N ASP A 90 -0.45 2.75 9.21
CA ASP A 90 -0.09 2.92 7.80
C ASP A 90 -1.31 2.80 6.89
N GLU A 91 -1.52 3.80 6.04
CA GLU A 91 -2.71 3.87 5.18
C GLU A 91 -2.74 2.75 4.14
N GLY A 92 -1.61 2.45 3.52
CA GLY A 92 -1.51 1.38 2.52
C GLY A 92 -1.81 0.02 3.11
N LEU A 93 -1.26 -0.26 4.28
CA LEU A 93 -1.49 -1.51 5.00
C LEU A 93 -2.94 -1.65 5.46
N ARG A 94 -3.55 -0.55 5.92
CA ARG A 94 -4.96 -0.51 6.30
C ARG A 94 -5.87 -0.82 5.10
N THR A 95 -5.61 -0.21 3.96
CA THR A 95 -6.38 -0.43 2.73
C THR A 95 -6.32 -1.90 2.31
N TRP A 96 -5.14 -2.50 2.34
CA TRP A 96 -4.98 -3.90 1.98
C TRP A 96 -5.58 -4.85 3.01
N ALA A 97 -5.47 -4.55 4.30
CA ALA A 97 -6.12 -5.33 5.35
C ALA A 97 -7.64 -5.40 5.12
N ASP A 98 -8.25 -4.27 4.78
CA ASP A 98 -9.67 -4.21 4.44
C ASP A 98 -10.00 -5.06 3.21
N LYS A 99 -9.22 -4.95 2.14
CA LYS A 99 -9.43 -5.71 0.90
C LYS A 99 -9.36 -7.23 1.09
N VAL A 100 -8.43 -7.70 1.91
CA VAL A 100 -8.21 -9.14 2.10
C VAL A 100 -8.93 -9.71 3.32
N GLY A 101 -9.61 -8.87 4.09
CA GLY A 101 -10.39 -9.31 5.23
C GLY A 101 -9.60 -9.51 6.51
N VAL A 102 -8.44 -8.89 6.64
CA VAL A 102 -7.66 -8.87 7.89
C VAL A 102 -8.23 -7.81 8.83
N LYS A 103 -8.50 -8.20 10.08
CA LYS A 103 -8.99 -7.26 11.09
C LYS A 103 -7.87 -6.32 11.52
N LEU A 104 -8.15 -5.02 11.40
CA LEU A 104 -7.21 -3.98 11.77
C LEU A 104 -7.55 -3.42 13.15
N VAL A 105 -6.51 -3.18 13.96
CA VAL A 105 -6.59 -2.44 15.21
C VAL A 105 -5.78 -1.17 15.06
N LEU A 106 -6.39 -0.03 15.38
CA LEU A 106 -5.68 1.22 15.41
C LEU A 106 -4.74 1.25 16.64
N PRO A 107 -3.52 1.79 16.52
CA PRO A 107 -2.56 1.81 17.63
C PRO A 107 -3.11 2.45 18.91
N GLN A 108 -3.92 3.48 18.77
CA GLN A 108 -4.53 4.17 19.93
C GLN A 108 -5.53 3.29 20.71
N ASN A 109 -6.06 2.24 20.09
CA ASN A 109 -7.03 1.32 20.72
C ASN A 109 -6.37 0.08 21.30
N LEU A 110 -5.09 -0.15 21.01
CA LEU A 110 -4.39 -1.37 21.41
C LEU A 110 -4.37 -1.56 22.92
N ARG A 111 -4.09 -0.51 23.68
CA ARG A 111 -4.03 -0.59 25.13
C ARG A 111 -5.35 -1.04 25.75
N SER A 112 -6.46 -0.47 25.33
CA SER A 112 -7.79 -0.85 25.83
C SER A 112 -8.10 -2.31 25.54
N ILE A 113 -7.72 -2.79 24.36
CA ILE A 113 -7.95 -4.18 23.96
C ILE A 113 -7.10 -5.13 24.80
N LEU A 114 -5.82 -4.81 25.02
CA LEU A 114 -4.92 -5.62 25.83
C LEU A 114 -5.37 -5.64 27.30
N ASP A 115 -5.79 -4.53 27.86
CA ASP A 115 -6.30 -4.44 29.22
C ASP A 115 -7.55 -5.33 29.40
N ALA A 116 -8.48 -5.28 28.44
CA ALA A 116 -9.67 -6.12 28.46
C ALA A 116 -9.32 -7.62 28.42
N LEU A 117 -8.33 -8.01 27.61
CA LEU A 117 -7.86 -9.41 27.53
C LEU A 117 -7.18 -9.87 28.83
N ILE A 118 -6.38 -9.00 29.45
CA ILE A 118 -5.71 -9.31 30.72
C ILE A 118 -6.73 -9.49 31.85
N GLU A 119 -7.78 -8.70 31.87
CA GLU A 119 -8.87 -8.80 32.84
C GLU A 119 -9.80 -10.01 32.59
N GLY A 120 -9.53 -10.79 31.54
CA GLY A 120 -10.33 -11.95 31.17
C GLY A 120 -11.66 -11.61 30.51
N GLN A 121 -11.85 -10.36 30.09
CA GLN A 121 -13.03 -9.94 29.37
C GLN A 121 -12.83 -10.05 27.86
N PRO A 122 -13.83 -10.50 27.08
CA PRO A 122 -13.70 -10.52 25.64
C PRO A 122 -13.60 -9.10 25.10
N ALA A 123 -12.60 -8.87 24.23
CA ALA A 123 -12.49 -7.61 23.49
C ALA A 123 -13.61 -7.55 22.44
N ALA A 124 -14.46 -6.58 22.54
CA ALA A 124 -15.55 -6.38 21.62
C ALA A 124 -15.07 -5.87 20.25
#